data_e77651807983b0a321369bdb8f71e49d
#
_entry.id   e77651807983b0a321369bdb8f71e49d
#
_cell.length_a   1.000
_cell.length_b   1.000
_cell.length_c   1.000
_cell.angle_alpha   90.00
_cell.angle_beta   90.00
_cell.angle_gamma   90.00
#
_symmetry.space_group_name_H-M   'P 1'
#
loop_
_entity.id
_entity.type
_entity.pdbx_description
1 polymer ?
#
loop_
_entity_poly.entity_id
_entity_poly.type
_entity_poly.pdbx_seq_one_letter_code
_entity_poly.pdbx_strand_id
1 'polypeptide(L)'
;MLVFAIVLVTGTVLGLAYAGSPERLPAGSQIAGVDVSGLTTSEARSLLERRSRELGLTPVVFTAEGRRWQVKPDSVLVDVDWGAAVEAARQQGEGFGPLRGLKRLGVRVFGGEVVPTTRVYDAAVRSYVARF
;
A
#
# COMPACT_ATOMS: atom_id res chain seq x y z
N MET A 1 -35.57 17.82 -13.46
CA MET A 1 -35.56 16.53 -14.18
C MET A 1 -34.39 16.45 -15.13
N LEU A 2 -34.24 17.41 -16.09
CA LEU A 2 -33.17 17.36 -17.09
C LEU A 2 -31.75 17.37 -16.50
N VAL A 3 -31.46 18.23 -15.53
CA VAL A 3 -30.17 18.34 -14.87
C VAL A 3 -29.81 17.05 -14.14
N PHE A 4 -30.78 16.42 -13.47
CA PHE A 4 -30.59 15.15 -12.79
C PHE A 4 -30.25 14.01 -13.77
N ALA A 5 -30.92 13.97 -14.91
CA ALA A 5 -30.64 13.00 -15.98
C ALA A 5 -29.24 13.20 -16.57
N ILE A 6 -28.80 14.43 -16.80
CA ILE A 6 -27.47 14.76 -17.30
C ILE A 6 -26.39 14.31 -16.29
N VAL A 7 -26.56 14.61 -15.00
CA VAL A 7 -25.62 14.19 -13.95
C VAL A 7 -25.51 12.68 -13.87
N LEU A 8 -26.65 11.98 -13.96
CA LEU A 8 -26.71 10.52 -13.90
C LEU A 8 -26.00 9.88 -15.11
N VAL A 9 -26.26 10.40 -16.30
CA VAL A 9 -25.62 9.91 -17.55
C VAL A 9 -24.12 10.19 -17.51
N THR A 10 -23.71 11.41 -17.17
CA THR A 10 -22.29 11.78 -17.08
C THR A 10 -21.56 10.96 -16.03
N GLY A 11 -22.14 10.77 -14.85
CA GLY A 11 -21.58 9.93 -13.78
C GLY A 11 -21.44 8.47 -14.21
N THR A 12 -22.42 7.94 -14.93
CA THR A 12 -22.38 6.55 -15.44
C THR A 12 -21.30 6.39 -16.51
N VAL A 13 -21.19 7.32 -17.46
CA VAL A 13 -20.17 7.28 -18.52
C VAL A 13 -18.76 7.38 -17.93
N LEU A 14 -18.52 8.33 -17.02
CA LEU A 14 -17.24 8.45 -16.30
C LEU A 14 -16.96 7.18 -15.49
N GLY A 15 -17.94 6.66 -14.77
CA GLY A 15 -17.78 5.43 -14.00
C GLY A 15 -17.39 4.24 -14.85
N LEU A 16 -17.95 4.09 -16.03
CA LEU A 16 -17.60 3.01 -16.97
C LEU A 16 -16.21 3.24 -17.60
N ALA A 17 -15.89 4.46 -17.98
CA ALA A 17 -14.59 4.81 -18.57
C ALA A 17 -13.42 4.53 -17.62
N TYR A 18 -13.61 4.74 -16.32
CA TYR A 18 -12.59 4.52 -15.29
C TYR A 18 -12.73 3.20 -14.53
N ALA A 19 -13.65 2.32 -14.94
CA ALA A 19 -13.86 1.03 -14.29
C ALA A 19 -12.61 0.11 -14.30
N GLY A 20 -11.78 0.20 -15.34
CA GLY A 20 -10.53 -0.54 -15.47
C GLY A 20 -10.69 -2.07 -15.33
N SER A 21 -9.57 -2.79 -15.33
CA SER A 21 -9.55 -4.23 -15.06
C SER A 21 -9.76 -4.52 -13.57
N PRO A 22 -10.63 -5.47 -13.19
CA PRO A 22 -10.83 -5.85 -11.80
C PRO A 22 -9.59 -6.50 -11.15
N GLU A 23 -8.69 -7.04 -11.97
CA GLU A 23 -7.48 -7.73 -11.52
C GLU A 23 -6.32 -6.77 -11.20
N ARG A 24 -6.44 -5.50 -11.61
CA ARG A 24 -5.40 -4.50 -11.42
C ARG A 24 -5.76 -3.49 -10.35
N LEU A 25 -4.77 -3.11 -9.58
CA LEU A 25 -4.90 -2.06 -8.56
C LEU A 25 -5.27 -0.72 -9.20
N PRO A 26 -6.06 0.12 -8.51
CA PRO A 26 -6.42 1.44 -9.00
C PRO A 26 -5.21 2.32 -9.30
N ALA A 27 -5.33 3.20 -10.29
CA ALA A 27 -4.33 4.25 -10.49
C ALA A 27 -4.30 5.19 -9.26
N GLY A 28 -3.11 5.57 -8.81
CA GLY A 28 -2.93 6.39 -7.61
C GLY A 28 -2.83 5.58 -6.30
N SER A 29 -2.84 4.23 -6.38
CA SER A 29 -2.64 3.37 -5.20
C SER A 29 -1.17 3.36 -4.78
N GLN A 30 -0.92 3.60 -3.50
CA GLN A 30 0.39 3.48 -2.87
C GLN A 30 0.31 2.59 -1.63
N ILE A 31 1.35 1.81 -1.40
CA ILE A 31 1.50 0.97 -0.20
C ILE A 31 2.86 1.28 0.41
N ALA A 32 2.89 1.78 1.64
CA ALA A 32 4.12 2.22 2.30
C ALA A 32 4.97 3.16 1.44
N GLY A 33 4.34 4.12 0.74
CA GLY A 33 4.99 5.07 -0.15
C GLY A 33 5.47 4.50 -1.49
N VAL A 34 5.24 3.20 -1.77
CA VAL A 34 5.57 2.56 -3.04
C VAL A 34 4.37 2.61 -3.97
N ASP A 35 4.54 3.18 -5.17
CA ASP A 35 3.50 3.18 -6.19
C ASP A 35 3.25 1.77 -6.74
N VAL A 36 2.02 1.30 -6.59
CA VAL A 36 1.54 0.00 -7.06
C VAL A 36 0.42 0.13 -8.09
N SER A 37 0.24 1.32 -8.65
CA SER A 37 -0.81 1.64 -9.62
C SER A 37 -0.77 0.70 -10.83
N GLY A 38 -1.91 0.15 -11.18
CA GLY A 38 -2.08 -0.69 -12.36
C GLY A 38 -1.40 -2.06 -12.30
N LEU A 39 -0.71 -2.39 -11.22
CA LEU A 39 -0.15 -3.73 -10.99
C LEU A 39 -1.27 -4.71 -10.61
N THR A 40 -1.07 -5.98 -10.90
CA THR A 40 -1.86 -7.05 -10.32
C THR A 40 -1.48 -7.25 -8.85
N THR A 41 -2.32 -7.93 -8.09
CA THR A 41 -2.04 -8.23 -6.68
C THR A 41 -0.75 -9.00 -6.49
N SER A 42 -0.43 -9.95 -7.40
CA SER A 42 0.81 -10.73 -7.36
C SER A 42 2.05 -9.89 -7.70
N GLU A 43 1.96 -9.03 -8.71
CA GLU A 43 3.05 -8.11 -9.09
C GLU A 43 3.35 -7.10 -7.97
N ALA A 44 2.30 -6.49 -7.40
CA ALA A 44 2.43 -5.56 -6.28
C ALA A 44 3.08 -6.22 -5.06
N ARG A 45 2.61 -7.42 -4.67
CA ARG A 45 3.19 -8.18 -3.57
C ARG A 45 4.67 -8.48 -3.81
N SER A 46 5.02 -8.99 -4.99
CA SER A 46 6.42 -9.29 -5.34
C SER A 46 7.31 -8.06 -5.33
N LEU A 47 6.80 -6.91 -5.78
CA LEU A 47 7.51 -5.63 -5.72
C LEU A 47 7.79 -5.22 -4.27
N LEU A 48 6.77 -5.26 -3.42
CA LEU A 48 6.87 -4.87 -2.01
C LEU A 48 7.80 -5.81 -1.22
N GLU A 49 7.74 -7.11 -1.46
CA GLU A 49 8.63 -8.09 -0.84
C GLU A 49 10.10 -7.89 -1.27
N ARG A 50 10.36 -7.55 -2.53
CA ARG A 50 11.73 -7.20 -2.99
C ARG A 50 12.22 -5.94 -2.30
N ARG A 51 11.40 -4.88 -2.28
CA ARG A 51 11.74 -3.62 -1.60
C ARG A 51 11.99 -3.81 -0.10
N SER A 52 11.16 -4.61 0.54
CA SER A 52 11.31 -4.94 1.96
C SER A 52 12.65 -5.65 2.23
N ARG A 53 13.03 -6.61 1.41
CA ARG A 53 14.34 -7.28 1.53
C ARG A 53 15.51 -6.33 1.34
N GLU A 54 15.46 -5.45 0.35
CA GLU A 54 16.50 -4.44 0.11
C GLU A 54 16.66 -3.51 1.30
N LEU A 55 15.55 -3.03 1.86
CA LEU A 55 15.54 -2.15 3.04
C LEU A 55 15.97 -2.90 4.31
N GLY A 56 15.59 -4.17 4.45
CA GLY A 56 15.98 -5.01 5.59
C GLY A 56 17.49 -5.21 5.69
N LEU A 57 18.18 -5.20 4.57
CA LEU A 57 19.64 -5.34 4.50
C LEU A 57 20.38 -4.02 4.73
N THR A 58 19.70 -2.88 4.64
CA THR A 58 20.32 -1.55 4.79
C THR A 58 20.47 -1.21 6.28
N PRO A 59 21.68 -1.04 6.80
CA PRO A 59 21.88 -0.73 8.21
C PRO A 59 21.33 0.67 8.56
N VAL A 60 20.57 0.75 9.64
CA VAL A 60 20.11 2.01 10.22
C VAL A 60 21.06 2.40 11.34
N VAL A 61 21.56 3.63 11.30
CA VAL A 61 22.46 4.16 12.31
C VAL A 61 21.66 4.94 13.34
N PHE A 62 21.67 4.48 14.57
CA PHE A 62 21.12 5.21 15.71
C PHE A 62 22.24 5.93 16.43
N THR A 63 22.02 7.18 16.80
CA THR A 63 22.95 7.97 17.61
C THR A 63 22.23 8.46 18.86
N ALA A 64 22.74 8.10 20.02
CA ALA A 64 22.27 8.62 21.30
C ALA A 64 23.49 8.80 22.25
N GLU A 65 23.50 9.86 23.01
CA GLU A 65 24.55 10.17 24.01
C GLU A 65 25.99 10.05 23.46
N GLY A 66 26.20 10.46 22.18
CA GLY A 66 27.51 10.42 21.52
C GLY A 66 27.95 9.01 21.05
N ARG A 67 27.16 7.99 21.30
CA ARG A 67 27.39 6.62 20.81
C ARG A 67 26.62 6.37 19.53
N ARG A 68 27.16 5.53 18.65
CA ARG A 68 26.52 5.11 17.40
C ARG A 68 26.31 3.59 17.39
N TRP A 69 25.11 3.18 17.02
CA TRP A 69 24.76 1.78 16.82
C TRP A 69 24.25 1.57 15.43
N GLN A 70 24.70 0.52 14.77
CA GLN A 70 24.17 0.06 13.49
C GLN A 70 23.27 -1.14 13.74
N VAL A 71 22.03 -1.03 13.32
CA VAL A 71 21.04 -2.10 13.41
C VAL A 71 20.53 -2.41 12.01
N LYS A 72 20.53 -3.66 11.63
CA LYS A 72 19.86 -4.12 10.41
C LYS A 72 18.41 -4.45 10.75
N PRO A 73 17.43 -3.92 10.00
CA PRO A 73 16.00 -4.18 10.28
C PRO A 73 15.63 -5.66 10.29
N ASP A 74 16.27 -6.49 9.45
CA ASP A 74 16.07 -7.94 9.41
C ASP A 74 16.44 -8.64 10.73
N SER A 75 17.36 -8.07 11.50
CA SER A 75 17.77 -8.64 12.79
C SER A 75 16.73 -8.42 13.92
N VAL A 76 15.74 -7.56 13.69
CA VAL A 76 14.69 -7.21 14.66
C VAL A 76 13.39 -8.00 14.40
N LEU A 77 13.40 -8.90 13.41
CA LEU A 77 12.25 -9.74 13.05
C LEU A 77 10.95 -8.93 12.87
N VAL A 78 11.00 -7.92 12.01
CA VAL A 78 9.80 -7.17 11.60
C VAL A 78 9.14 -7.94 10.47
N ASP A 79 7.95 -8.47 10.71
CA ASP A 79 7.13 -9.12 9.69
C ASP A 79 6.05 -8.15 9.21
N VAL A 80 5.94 -8.00 7.89
CA VAL A 80 4.97 -7.11 7.25
C VAL A 80 4.02 -7.95 6.41
N ASP A 81 2.74 -7.85 6.69
CA ASP A 81 1.72 -8.53 5.89
C ASP A 81 1.42 -7.76 4.59
N TRP A 82 2.29 -7.98 3.60
CA TRP A 82 2.12 -7.39 2.28
C TRP A 82 0.87 -7.90 1.56
N GLY A 83 0.44 -9.14 1.85
CA GLY A 83 -0.78 -9.70 1.28
C GLY A 83 -2.01 -8.92 1.71
N ALA A 84 -2.16 -8.68 3.00
CA ALA A 84 -3.25 -7.88 3.54
C ALA A 84 -3.22 -6.42 3.04
N ALA A 85 -2.03 -5.82 2.93
CA ALA A 85 -1.89 -4.46 2.42
C ALA A 85 -2.30 -4.34 0.95
N VAL A 86 -1.89 -5.27 0.09
CA VAL A 86 -2.29 -5.30 -1.32
C VAL A 86 -3.78 -5.54 -1.47
N GLU A 87 -4.37 -6.42 -0.65
CA GLU A 87 -5.80 -6.66 -0.66
C GLU A 87 -6.60 -5.43 -0.22
N ALA A 88 -6.14 -4.70 0.80
CA ALA A 88 -6.75 -3.44 1.19
C ALA A 88 -6.70 -2.39 0.07
N ALA A 89 -5.58 -2.29 -0.66
CA ALA A 89 -5.47 -1.41 -1.81
C ALA A 89 -6.41 -1.81 -2.95
N ARG A 90 -6.60 -3.11 -3.20
CA ARG A 90 -7.54 -3.63 -4.17
C ARG A 90 -8.97 -3.23 -3.81
N GLN A 91 -9.35 -3.38 -2.54
CA GLN A 91 -10.69 -3.05 -2.04
C GLN A 91 -11.04 -1.55 -2.16
N GLN A 92 -10.05 -0.65 -2.10
CA GLN A 92 -10.28 0.78 -2.34
C GLN A 92 -10.84 1.05 -3.75
N GLY A 93 -10.47 0.24 -4.73
CA GLY A 93 -10.95 0.33 -6.10
C GLY A 93 -12.09 -0.62 -6.44
N GLU A 94 -12.60 -1.39 -5.49
CA GLU A 94 -13.70 -2.33 -5.71
C GLU A 94 -15.05 -1.65 -5.73
N GLY A 95 -15.95 -2.25 -6.51
CA GLY A 95 -17.33 -1.82 -6.62
C GLY A 95 -17.99 -2.44 -7.83
N PHE A 96 -19.30 -2.27 -7.91
CA PHE A 96 -20.09 -2.76 -9.03
C PHE A 96 -20.21 -1.66 -10.11
N GLY A 97 -19.98 -2.01 -11.38
CA GLY A 97 -20.25 -1.15 -12.54
C GLY A 97 -19.68 0.27 -12.43
N PRO A 98 -20.48 1.32 -12.64
CA PRO A 98 -20.04 2.71 -12.62
C PRO A 98 -19.53 3.19 -11.26
N LEU A 99 -19.98 2.59 -10.15
CA LEU A 99 -19.50 2.93 -8.79
C LEU A 99 -18.03 2.56 -8.62
N ARG A 100 -17.56 1.47 -9.22
CA ARG A 100 -16.15 1.09 -9.24
C ARG A 100 -15.30 2.15 -9.93
N GLY A 101 -15.76 2.66 -11.07
CA GLY A 101 -15.04 3.70 -11.81
C GLY A 101 -14.94 5.00 -11.03
N LEU A 102 -16.02 5.42 -10.37
CA LEU A 102 -16.02 6.62 -9.51
C LEU A 102 -15.07 6.47 -8.31
N LYS A 103 -15.05 5.31 -7.66
CA LYS A 103 -14.09 5.02 -6.59
C LYS A 103 -12.64 5.07 -7.10
N ARG A 104 -12.35 4.45 -8.24
CA ARG A 104 -11.03 4.47 -8.86
C ARG A 104 -10.61 5.88 -9.28
N LEU A 105 -11.53 6.68 -9.78
CA LEU A 105 -11.28 8.08 -10.07
C LEU A 105 -10.94 8.85 -8.78
N GLY A 106 -11.65 8.59 -7.69
CA GLY A 106 -11.33 9.15 -6.36
C GLY A 106 -9.92 8.81 -5.93
N VAL A 107 -9.52 7.54 -5.97
CA VAL A 107 -8.15 7.09 -5.63
C VAL A 107 -7.11 7.75 -6.54
N ARG A 108 -7.40 7.91 -7.83
CA ARG A 108 -6.50 8.57 -8.78
C ARG A 108 -6.29 10.07 -8.48
N VAL A 109 -7.34 10.76 -8.06
CA VAL A 109 -7.31 12.22 -7.83
C VAL A 109 -6.79 12.57 -6.45
N PHE A 110 -7.22 11.82 -5.44
CA PHE A 110 -6.91 12.10 -4.02
C PHE A 110 -5.79 11.22 -3.46
N GLY A 111 -5.35 10.22 -4.23
CA GLY A 111 -4.42 9.19 -3.76
C GLY A 111 -5.13 8.12 -2.91
N GLY A 112 -4.54 6.93 -2.88
CA GLY A 112 -4.96 5.82 -2.03
C GLY A 112 -3.74 5.22 -1.36
N GLU A 113 -3.36 5.75 -0.20
CA GLU A 113 -2.26 5.19 0.58
C GLU A 113 -2.78 4.11 1.53
N VAL A 114 -2.11 2.97 1.54
CA VAL A 114 -2.34 1.89 2.48
C VAL A 114 -1.11 1.73 3.37
N VAL A 115 -1.33 1.83 4.66
CA VAL A 115 -0.30 1.54 5.66
C VAL A 115 -0.39 0.05 6.01
N PRO A 116 0.66 -0.74 5.74
CA PRO A 116 0.66 -2.16 6.05
C PRO A 116 0.68 -2.41 7.55
N THR A 117 0.01 -3.47 7.97
CA THR A 117 0.09 -3.94 9.36
C THR A 117 1.45 -4.61 9.58
N THR A 118 2.20 -4.12 10.56
CA THR A 118 3.48 -4.68 10.95
C THR A 118 3.34 -5.43 12.28
N ARG A 119 3.94 -6.61 12.34
CA ARG A 119 4.09 -7.36 13.59
C ARG A 119 5.55 -7.25 14.04
N VAL A 120 5.75 -6.73 15.22
CA VAL A 120 7.07 -6.64 15.84
C VAL A 120 7.10 -7.68 16.97
N TYR A 121 8.10 -8.53 16.95
CA TYR A 121 8.28 -9.54 18.00
C TYR A 121 9.02 -8.91 19.18
N ASP A 122 8.28 -8.50 20.20
CA ASP A 122 8.82 -7.83 21.42
C ASP A 122 9.96 -8.60 22.09
N ALA A 123 9.95 -9.93 22.01
CA ALA A 123 11.02 -10.76 22.55
C ALA A 123 12.35 -10.55 21.80
N ALA A 124 12.30 -10.41 20.47
CA ALA A 124 13.47 -10.15 19.64
C ALA A 124 14.05 -8.76 19.93
N VAL A 125 13.19 -7.75 20.05
CA VAL A 125 13.60 -6.37 20.39
C VAL A 125 14.25 -6.34 21.78
N ARG A 126 13.63 -6.95 22.79
CA ARG A 126 14.18 -7.03 24.14
C ARG A 126 15.53 -7.75 24.19
N SER A 127 15.66 -8.87 23.49
CA SER A 127 16.93 -9.61 23.44
C SER A 127 18.04 -8.84 22.73
N TYR A 128 17.68 -8.01 21.76
CA TYR A 128 18.62 -7.17 21.05
C TYR A 128 19.09 -5.99 21.92
N VAL A 129 18.14 -5.29 22.55
CA VAL A 129 18.45 -4.16 23.46
C VAL A 129 19.24 -4.61 24.69
N ALA A 130 19.01 -5.83 25.20
CA ALA A 130 19.76 -6.37 26.36
C ALA A 130 21.25 -6.67 26.08
N ARG A 131 21.70 -6.56 24.83
CA ARG A 131 23.11 -6.76 24.43
C ARG A 131 23.94 -5.46 24.42
N PHE A 132 23.29 -4.33 24.65
CA PHE A 132 23.93 -3.01 24.73
C PHE A 132 24.02 -2.50 26.19
#